data_b69038e195ea39668a9f328a777b8720
#
_entry.id   b69038e195ea39668a9f328a777b8720
#
_cell.length_a   1.000
_cell.length_b   1.000
_cell.length_c   1.000
_cell.angle_alpha   90.00
_cell.angle_beta   90.00
_cell.angle_gamma   90.00
#
_symmetry.space_group_name_H-M   'P 1'
#
loop_
_entity.id
_entity.type
_entity.pdbx_description
1 polymer ?
#
loop_
_entity_poly.entity_id
_entity_poly.type
_entity_poly.pdbx_seq_one_letter_code
_entity_poly.pdbx_strand_id
1 'polypeptide(L)'
;VEEGEAPDWQCLVERREDYRIGSVPAGGLLLVGGADVQKDRIEASVWAFGRGKESWLVEHRVLMGDTARDTVWNSLAEMRAESWTHASGAALPLARFALDTGFATQEAYTFVRACRDPRVMAVKGVARGAALIGTPTAIDVSQGGKKLRRGIKVFSAAGGIAKLEFY
;
A
#
# COMPACT_ATOMS: atom_id res chain seq x y z
N VAL A 1 11.41 -1.77 -25.29
CA VAL A 1 11.34 -1.21 -23.92
C VAL A 1 12.36 -0.10 -23.93
N GLU A 2 11.92 1.15 -24.07
CA GLU A 2 12.80 2.30 -23.86
C GLU A 2 13.26 2.23 -22.41
N GLU A 3 14.58 2.14 -22.21
CA GLU A 3 15.19 2.35 -20.91
C GLU A 3 14.87 3.79 -20.51
N GLY A 4 13.89 3.96 -19.63
CA GLY A 4 13.66 5.24 -18.98
C GLY A 4 14.94 5.62 -18.23
N GLU A 5 15.33 6.88 -18.26
CA GLU A 5 16.46 7.44 -17.51
C GLU A 5 16.17 7.27 -16.00
N ALA A 6 16.42 6.06 -15.48
CA ALA A 6 16.41 5.86 -14.04
C ALA A 6 17.62 6.63 -13.46
N PRO A 7 17.42 7.40 -12.39
CA PRO A 7 18.54 8.06 -11.73
C PRO A 7 19.56 7.00 -11.27
N ASP A 8 20.84 7.34 -11.36
CA ASP A 8 21.90 6.46 -10.91
C ASP A 8 21.65 6.08 -9.44
N TRP A 9 21.59 4.78 -9.18
CA TRP A 9 21.33 4.25 -7.83
C TRP A 9 22.38 4.73 -6.81
N GLN A 10 23.61 5.02 -7.23
CA GLN A 10 24.67 5.54 -6.38
C GLN A 10 24.30 6.91 -5.84
N CYS A 11 23.75 7.80 -6.66
CA CYS A 11 23.25 9.11 -6.23
C CYS A 11 22.12 8.99 -5.20
N LEU A 12 21.27 7.97 -5.30
CA LEU A 12 20.21 7.71 -4.31
C LEU A 12 20.80 7.25 -2.98
N VAL A 13 21.80 6.36 -3.01
CA VAL A 13 22.51 5.89 -1.80
C VAL A 13 23.23 7.03 -1.09
N GLU A 14 23.91 7.91 -1.83
CA GLU A 14 24.62 9.08 -1.28
C GLU A 14 23.66 10.08 -0.61
N ARG A 15 22.45 10.19 -1.09
CA ARG A 15 21.41 11.10 -0.58
C ARG A 15 20.53 10.48 0.51
N ARG A 16 20.78 9.22 0.92
CA ARG A 16 20.01 8.59 1.99
C ARG A 16 20.13 9.38 3.29
N GLU A 17 19.01 9.49 3.97
CA GLU A 17 18.95 10.11 5.29
C GLU A 17 19.28 9.09 6.39
N ASP A 18 19.87 9.57 7.48
CA ASP A 18 20.22 8.74 8.63
C ASP A 18 19.06 8.72 9.64
N TYR A 19 18.05 7.87 9.38
CA TYR A 19 17.00 7.57 10.34
C TYR A 19 16.80 6.05 10.47
N ARG A 20 16.37 5.63 11.64
CA ARG A 20 16.19 4.20 11.93
C ARG A 20 14.96 3.65 11.21
N ILE A 21 15.11 2.48 10.56
CA ILE A 21 13.97 1.72 10.02
C ILE A 21 12.93 1.49 11.11
N GLY A 22 11.65 1.65 10.79
CA GLY A 22 10.55 1.54 11.72
C GLY A 22 10.32 2.79 12.59
N SER A 23 11.10 3.87 12.37
CA SER A 23 10.88 5.17 13.04
C SER A 23 10.42 6.22 12.04
N VAL A 24 9.61 7.16 12.51
CA VAL A 24 9.07 8.24 11.70
C VAL A 24 9.89 9.51 11.95
N PRO A 25 10.56 10.07 10.91
CA PRO A 25 11.30 11.33 11.05
C PRO A 25 10.42 12.49 11.48
N ALA A 26 11.03 13.52 12.05
CA ALA A 26 10.33 14.69 12.62
C ALA A 26 9.40 15.41 11.63
N GLY A 27 9.71 15.37 10.32
CA GLY A 27 8.88 15.91 9.25
C GLY A 27 7.67 15.08 8.91
N GLY A 28 7.62 13.80 9.31
CA GLY A 28 6.54 12.86 8.99
C GLY A 28 5.29 13.09 9.82
N LEU A 29 4.22 13.56 9.20
CA LEU A 29 2.98 13.99 9.90
C LEU A 29 1.87 12.93 9.85
N LEU A 30 1.88 12.08 8.83
CA LEU A 30 0.90 11.00 8.69
C LEU A 30 1.56 9.78 8.02
N LEU A 31 1.01 8.60 8.29
CA LEU A 31 1.48 7.36 7.69
C LEU A 31 0.47 6.78 6.71
N VAL A 32 0.99 6.31 5.58
CA VAL A 32 0.22 5.58 4.58
C VAL A 32 0.90 4.24 4.33
N GLY A 33 0.12 3.17 4.34
CA GLY A 33 0.60 1.85 3.96
C GLY A 33 0.15 1.46 2.56
N GLY A 34 0.96 0.65 1.89
CA GLY A 34 0.62 0.00 0.64
C GLY A 34 1.10 -1.45 0.65
N ALA A 35 0.34 -2.35 0.02
CA ALA A 35 0.74 -3.73 -0.13
C ALA A 35 0.46 -4.24 -1.54
N ASP A 36 1.45 -4.95 -2.09
CA ASP A 36 1.40 -5.68 -3.35
C ASP A 36 1.30 -7.18 -3.07
N VAL A 37 0.37 -7.85 -3.76
CA VAL A 37 0.07 -9.26 -3.56
C VAL A 37 0.70 -10.08 -4.68
N GLN A 38 1.58 -11.01 -4.31
CA GLN A 38 2.20 -11.98 -5.19
C GLN A 38 1.69 -13.40 -4.87
N LYS A 39 2.16 -14.41 -5.59
CA LYS A 39 1.72 -15.81 -5.39
C LYS A 39 2.15 -16.37 -4.03
N ASP A 40 3.37 -16.06 -3.63
CA ASP A 40 4.10 -16.67 -2.51
C ASP A 40 4.43 -15.68 -1.39
N ARG A 41 3.97 -14.42 -1.50
CA ARG A 41 4.24 -13.38 -0.53
C ARG A 41 3.33 -12.17 -0.70
N ILE A 42 3.32 -11.31 0.30
CA ILE A 42 2.80 -9.95 0.22
C ILE A 42 3.93 -9.00 0.59
N GLU A 43 4.21 -8.02 -0.28
CA GLU A 43 5.18 -6.96 -0.03
C GLU A 43 4.45 -5.72 0.46
N ALA A 44 4.73 -5.29 1.68
CA ALA A 44 4.06 -4.17 2.31
C ALA A 44 5.06 -3.08 2.70
N SER A 45 4.71 -1.83 2.40
CA SER A 45 5.52 -0.65 2.72
C SER A 45 4.72 0.36 3.51
N VAL A 46 5.38 1.03 4.44
CA VAL A 46 4.85 2.15 5.21
C VAL A 46 5.65 3.40 4.88
N TRP A 47 4.94 4.44 4.48
CA TRP A 47 5.52 5.74 4.13
C TRP A 47 4.98 6.82 5.05
N ALA A 48 5.86 7.66 5.54
CA ALA A 48 5.50 8.91 6.19
C ALA A 48 5.41 10.02 5.16
N PHE A 49 4.43 10.89 5.29
CA PHE A 49 4.27 12.08 4.48
C PHE A 49 4.29 13.33 5.35
N GLY A 50 5.01 14.35 4.89
CA GLY A 50 5.16 15.64 5.53
C GLY A 50 4.59 16.78 4.70
N ARG A 51 5.02 17.99 5.02
CA ARG A 51 4.68 19.20 4.27
C ARG A 51 5.44 19.23 2.94
N GLY A 52 4.91 19.92 1.94
CA GLY A 52 5.61 20.13 0.67
C GLY A 52 5.84 18.86 -0.15
N LYS A 53 5.04 17.80 0.07
CA LYS A 53 5.19 16.49 -0.57
C LYS A 53 6.44 15.71 -0.15
N GLU A 54 7.12 16.09 0.92
CA GLU A 54 8.19 15.26 1.48
C GLU A 54 7.66 13.90 1.91
N SER A 55 8.43 12.86 1.69
CA SER A 55 8.06 11.50 2.06
C SER A 55 9.27 10.68 2.48
N TRP A 56 9.06 9.76 3.42
CA TRP A 56 10.09 8.85 3.95
C TRP A 56 9.58 7.44 3.96
N LEU A 57 10.38 6.49 3.48
CA LEU A 57 10.10 5.07 3.64
C LEU A 57 10.39 4.68 5.09
N VAL A 58 9.36 4.49 5.88
CA VAL A 58 9.47 4.11 7.30
C VAL A 58 9.79 2.63 7.44
N GLU A 59 9.13 1.79 6.66
CA GLU A 59 9.31 0.34 6.74
C GLU A 59 8.91 -0.35 5.43
N HIS A 60 9.61 -1.45 5.12
CA HIS A 60 9.24 -2.39 4.08
C HIS A 60 9.34 -3.81 4.64
N ARG A 61 8.28 -4.59 4.49
CA ARG A 61 8.22 -6.00 4.92
C ARG A 61 7.81 -6.91 3.77
N VAL A 62 8.49 -8.05 3.69
CA VAL A 62 8.10 -9.15 2.82
C VAL A 62 7.46 -10.23 3.69
N LEU A 63 6.15 -10.37 3.60
CA LEU A 63 5.38 -11.38 4.33
C LEU A 63 5.31 -12.62 3.46
N MET A 64 6.13 -13.63 3.77
CA MET A 64 6.19 -14.87 3.01
C MET A 64 5.00 -15.78 3.31
N GLY A 65 4.43 -16.38 2.28
CA GLY A 65 3.34 -17.35 2.42
C GLY A 65 2.47 -17.43 1.18
N ASP A 66 1.83 -18.59 0.98
CA ASP A 66 0.87 -18.82 -0.08
C ASP A 66 -0.37 -17.92 0.10
N THR A 67 -0.58 -17.00 -0.83
CA THR A 67 -1.70 -16.03 -0.76
C THR A 67 -3.08 -16.64 -1.04
N ALA A 68 -3.15 -17.91 -1.38
CA ALA A 68 -4.39 -18.69 -1.34
C ALA A 68 -4.77 -19.16 0.08
N ARG A 69 -3.92 -18.89 1.09
CA ARG A 69 -4.12 -19.31 2.49
C ARG A 69 -4.18 -18.12 3.44
N ASP A 70 -4.92 -18.27 4.54
CA ASP A 70 -5.19 -17.19 5.50
C ASP A 70 -3.95 -16.71 6.27
N THR A 71 -2.91 -17.53 6.40
CA THR A 71 -1.75 -17.23 7.27
C THR A 71 -1.07 -15.91 6.91
N VAL A 72 -0.76 -15.69 5.63
CA VAL A 72 -0.09 -14.45 5.19
C VAL A 72 -0.99 -13.22 5.32
N TRP A 73 -2.30 -13.39 5.16
CA TRP A 73 -3.29 -12.32 5.37
C TRP A 73 -3.44 -11.93 6.83
N ASN A 74 -3.31 -12.88 7.76
CA ASN A 74 -3.27 -12.61 9.19
C ASN A 74 -2.04 -11.77 9.55
N SER A 75 -0.86 -12.12 9.02
CA SER A 75 0.35 -11.32 9.21
C SER A 75 0.23 -9.90 8.64
N LEU A 76 -0.46 -9.75 7.50
CA LEU A 76 -0.77 -8.42 6.94
C LEU A 76 -1.73 -7.62 7.84
N ALA A 77 -2.74 -8.29 8.43
CA ALA A 77 -3.68 -7.67 9.35
C ALA A 77 -2.98 -7.19 10.63
N GLU A 78 -2.05 -7.98 11.16
CA GLU A 78 -1.22 -7.61 12.31
C GLU A 78 -0.37 -6.39 12.01
N MET A 79 0.42 -6.41 10.91
CA MET A 79 1.23 -5.27 10.49
C MET A 79 0.39 -4.00 10.31
N ARG A 80 -0.76 -4.10 9.65
CA ARG A 80 -1.65 -2.95 9.43
C ARG A 80 -2.15 -2.31 10.73
N ALA A 81 -2.29 -3.10 11.80
CA ALA A 81 -2.77 -2.65 13.10
C ALA A 81 -1.68 -2.01 13.98
N GLU A 82 -0.43 -2.09 13.55
CA GLU A 82 0.70 -1.50 14.27
C GLU A 82 0.67 0.02 14.25
N SER A 83 1.53 0.61 15.09
CA SER A 83 1.84 2.04 15.13
C SER A 83 3.35 2.21 15.13
N TRP A 84 3.83 3.28 14.51
CA TRP A 84 5.26 3.58 14.39
C TRP A 84 5.62 4.78 15.25
N THR A 85 6.78 4.71 15.90
CA THR A 85 7.24 5.78 16.80
C THR A 85 7.77 6.96 16.00
N HIS A 86 7.15 8.11 16.17
CA HIS A 86 7.61 9.39 15.63
C HIS A 86 8.79 9.94 16.45
N ALA A 87 9.62 10.78 15.85
CA ALA A 87 10.75 11.43 16.51
C ALA A 87 10.39 12.22 17.78
N SER A 88 9.13 12.66 17.92
CA SER A 88 8.61 13.28 19.14
C SER A 88 8.23 12.29 20.25
N GLY A 89 8.32 10.98 20.00
CA GLY A 89 7.85 9.93 20.90
C GLY A 89 6.37 9.54 20.73
N ALA A 90 5.62 10.21 19.86
CA ALA A 90 4.24 9.85 19.59
C ALA A 90 4.14 8.56 18.76
N ALA A 91 3.12 7.73 19.02
CA ALA A 91 2.80 6.56 18.21
C ALA A 91 1.84 6.95 17.10
N LEU A 92 2.22 6.77 15.84
CA LEU A 92 1.41 7.09 14.68
C LEU A 92 0.86 5.82 14.04
N PRO A 93 -0.47 5.64 13.97
CA PRO A 93 -1.10 4.58 13.20
C PRO A 93 -1.18 4.95 11.72
N LEU A 94 -1.51 3.96 10.87
CA LEU A 94 -1.79 4.23 9.46
C LEU A 94 -3.06 5.07 9.28
N ALA A 95 -2.92 6.20 8.58
CA ALA A 95 -4.04 7.03 8.16
C ALA A 95 -4.81 6.42 6.99
N ARG A 96 -4.12 5.71 6.10
CA ARG A 96 -4.67 4.95 4.97
C ARG A 96 -3.82 3.72 4.71
N PHE A 97 -4.46 2.69 4.16
CA PHE A 97 -3.79 1.48 3.69
C PHE A 97 -4.38 1.04 2.35
N ALA A 98 -3.56 0.97 1.32
CA ALA A 98 -3.93 0.55 -0.02
C ALA A 98 -3.45 -0.89 -0.26
N LEU A 99 -4.36 -1.76 -0.72
CA LEU A 99 -4.03 -3.12 -1.12
C LEU A 99 -4.22 -3.28 -2.62
N ASP A 100 -3.17 -3.67 -3.34
CA ASP A 100 -3.31 -4.04 -4.75
C ASP A 100 -4.13 -5.33 -4.88
N THR A 101 -5.05 -5.32 -5.84
CA THR A 101 -5.98 -6.41 -6.10
C THR A 101 -5.78 -7.03 -7.48
N GLY A 102 -4.63 -6.79 -8.10
CA GLY A 102 -4.26 -7.33 -9.41
C GLY A 102 -4.04 -8.84 -9.39
N PHE A 103 -3.49 -9.37 -8.30
CA PHE A 103 -3.31 -10.80 -8.06
C PHE A 103 -4.13 -11.27 -6.85
N ALA A 104 -4.47 -12.57 -6.77
CA ALA A 104 -5.31 -13.16 -5.71
C ALA A 104 -6.54 -12.30 -5.39
N THR A 105 -7.24 -11.85 -6.43
CA THR A 105 -8.26 -10.79 -6.38
C THR A 105 -9.39 -11.09 -5.39
N GLN A 106 -9.85 -12.35 -5.29
CA GLN A 106 -10.93 -12.72 -4.38
C GLN A 106 -10.47 -12.71 -2.91
N GLU A 107 -9.27 -13.17 -2.63
CA GLU A 107 -8.63 -13.17 -1.32
C GLU A 107 -8.39 -11.72 -0.86
N ALA A 108 -7.86 -10.88 -1.75
CA ALA A 108 -7.67 -9.46 -1.50
C ALA A 108 -8.99 -8.73 -1.18
N TYR A 109 -10.05 -9.01 -1.94
CA TYR A 109 -11.38 -8.45 -1.67
C TYR A 109 -11.96 -8.95 -0.34
N THR A 110 -11.76 -10.22 -0.02
CA THR A 110 -12.19 -10.82 1.24
C THR A 110 -11.47 -10.16 2.41
N PHE A 111 -10.16 -9.95 2.30
CA PHE A 111 -9.35 -9.27 3.31
C PHE A 111 -9.85 -7.83 3.56
N VAL A 112 -9.94 -7.00 2.50
CA VAL A 112 -10.38 -5.60 2.64
C VAL A 112 -11.76 -5.52 3.29
N ARG A 113 -12.67 -6.41 2.90
CA ARG A 113 -14.01 -6.48 3.48
C ARG A 113 -13.99 -6.89 4.97
N ALA A 114 -13.15 -7.88 5.32
CA ALA A 114 -13.03 -8.36 6.69
C ALA A 114 -12.47 -7.30 7.64
N CYS A 115 -11.62 -6.40 7.14
CA CYS A 115 -11.07 -5.28 7.93
C CYS A 115 -12.15 -4.36 8.50
N ARG A 116 -13.29 -4.19 7.83
CA ARG A 116 -14.39 -3.26 8.24
C ARG A 116 -13.89 -1.86 8.60
N ASP A 117 -12.81 -1.44 7.99
CA ASP A 117 -12.11 -0.18 8.25
C ASP A 117 -12.09 0.66 6.97
N PRO A 118 -12.72 1.85 6.96
CA PRO A 118 -12.78 2.71 5.77
C PRO A 118 -11.41 3.27 5.36
N ARG A 119 -10.39 3.11 6.20
CA ARG A 119 -9.02 3.47 5.87
C ARG A 119 -8.35 2.44 4.95
N VAL A 120 -8.88 1.23 4.85
CA VAL A 120 -8.38 0.16 3.98
C VAL A 120 -9.06 0.24 2.62
N MET A 121 -8.26 0.39 1.57
CA MET A 121 -8.71 0.61 0.21
C MET A 121 -8.26 -0.54 -0.69
N ALA A 122 -9.19 -1.14 -1.43
CA ALA A 122 -8.83 -1.99 -2.55
C ALA A 122 -8.43 -1.11 -3.74
N VAL A 123 -7.24 -1.33 -4.28
CA VAL A 123 -6.69 -0.57 -5.41
C VAL A 123 -6.37 -1.53 -6.55
N LYS A 124 -6.58 -1.09 -7.78
CA LYS A 124 -6.17 -1.82 -8.98
C LYS A 124 -5.38 -0.91 -9.90
N GLY A 125 -4.15 -1.32 -10.21
CA GLY A 125 -3.30 -0.64 -11.16
C GLY A 125 -3.93 -0.63 -12.57
N VAL A 126 -3.91 0.53 -13.23
CA VAL A 126 -4.30 0.71 -14.63
C VAL A 126 -3.21 1.49 -15.35
N ALA A 127 -2.98 1.15 -16.64
CA ALA A 127 -1.93 1.80 -17.43
C ALA A 127 -2.22 3.29 -17.65
N ARG A 128 -3.48 3.65 -17.84
CA ARG A 128 -3.94 5.03 -18.11
C ARG A 128 -5.17 5.35 -17.27
N GLY A 129 -5.30 6.62 -16.88
CA GLY A 129 -6.44 7.14 -16.14
C GLY A 129 -6.53 8.66 -16.27
N ALA A 130 -7.70 9.22 -15.99
CA ALA A 130 -7.91 10.68 -15.99
C ALA A 130 -7.35 11.36 -14.72
N ALA A 131 -7.12 10.57 -13.66
CA ALA A 131 -6.54 11.02 -12.39
C ALA A 131 -5.65 9.92 -11.83
N LEU A 132 -4.72 10.29 -10.92
CA LEU A 132 -3.85 9.34 -10.23
C LEU A 132 -4.67 8.26 -9.53
N ILE A 133 -5.66 8.65 -8.76
CA ILE A 133 -6.66 7.75 -8.16
C ILE A 133 -8.02 8.07 -8.76
N GLY A 134 -8.60 7.10 -9.45
CA GLY A 134 -9.90 7.25 -10.09
C GLY A 134 -11.07 7.09 -9.13
N THR A 135 -12.27 7.39 -9.60
CA THR A 135 -13.51 7.15 -8.87
C THR A 135 -13.71 5.67 -8.58
N PRO A 136 -14.06 5.28 -7.34
CA PRO A 136 -14.19 3.87 -7.00
C PRO A 136 -15.40 3.21 -7.70
N THR A 137 -15.17 2.01 -8.20
CA THR A 137 -16.21 1.16 -8.77
C THR A 137 -16.66 0.13 -7.75
N ALA A 138 -17.98 -0.01 -7.57
CA ALA A 138 -18.55 -1.04 -6.71
C ALA A 138 -18.51 -2.40 -7.41
N ILE A 139 -17.90 -3.40 -6.79
CA ILE A 139 -17.70 -4.75 -7.32
C ILE A 139 -18.43 -5.77 -6.47
N ASP A 140 -18.98 -6.79 -7.13
CA ASP A 140 -19.58 -7.94 -6.47
C ASP A 140 -18.47 -8.87 -5.98
N VAL A 141 -18.63 -9.40 -4.77
CA VAL A 141 -17.66 -10.31 -4.15
C VAL A 141 -18.34 -11.66 -3.90
N SER A 142 -17.64 -12.75 -4.21
CA SER A 142 -18.07 -14.11 -3.82
C SER A 142 -17.49 -14.47 -2.47
N GLN A 143 -18.34 -14.86 -1.52
CA GLN A 143 -17.91 -15.33 -0.19
C GLN A 143 -18.73 -16.57 0.19
N GLY A 144 -18.06 -17.70 0.42
CA GLY A 144 -18.71 -18.95 0.80
C GLY A 144 -19.80 -19.41 -0.21
N GLY A 145 -19.57 -19.24 -1.50
CA GLY A 145 -20.53 -19.58 -2.56
C GLY A 145 -21.69 -18.59 -2.73
N LYS A 146 -21.79 -17.54 -1.90
CA LYS A 146 -22.81 -16.49 -2.02
C LYS A 146 -22.22 -15.26 -2.72
N LYS A 147 -22.94 -14.76 -3.73
CA LYS A 147 -22.62 -13.51 -4.42
C LYS A 147 -23.15 -12.33 -3.61
N LEU A 148 -22.24 -11.47 -3.15
CA LEU A 148 -22.56 -10.23 -2.45
C LEU A 148 -22.49 -9.07 -3.45
N ARG A 149 -23.64 -8.49 -3.76
CA ARG A 149 -23.72 -7.35 -4.67
C ARG A 149 -23.08 -6.11 -4.05
N ARG A 150 -22.26 -5.40 -4.84
CA ARG A 150 -21.55 -4.17 -4.42
C ARG A 150 -20.79 -4.35 -3.09
N GLY A 151 -20.20 -5.54 -2.91
CA GLY A 151 -19.58 -5.92 -1.64
C GLY A 151 -18.32 -5.14 -1.28
N ILE A 152 -17.67 -4.50 -2.28
CA ILE A 152 -16.45 -3.72 -2.09
C ILE A 152 -16.37 -2.58 -3.11
N LYS A 153 -15.67 -1.50 -2.75
CA LYS A 153 -15.28 -0.41 -3.66
C LYS A 153 -13.82 -0.57 -4.04
N VAL A 154 -13.54 -0.62 -5.35
CA VAL A 154 -12.17 -0.71 -5.90
C VAL A 154 -11.82 0.59 -6.60
N PHE A 155 -10.67 1.17 -6.22
CA PHE A 155 -10.13 2.39 -6.81
C PHE A 155 -9.14 2.02 -7.91
N SER A 156 -9.21 2.69 -9.07
CA SER A 156 -8.15 2.57 -10.08
C SER A 156 -6.98 3.48 -9.71
N ALA A 157 -5.74 2.99 -9.87
CA ALA A 157 -4.52 3.77 -9.73
C ALA A 157 -3.81 3.84 -11.08
N ALA A 158 -3.66 5.05 -11.63
CA ALA A 158 -3.03 5.26 -12.93
C ALA A 158 -1.50 5.25 -12.81
N GLY A 159 -0.86 4.11 -13.11
CA GLY A 159 0.58 3.93 -13.02
C GLY A 159 1.39 4.92 -13.88
N GLY A 160 0.88 5.30 -15.05
CA GLY A 160 1.53 6.31 -15.89
C GLY A 160 1.58 7.70 -15.24
N ILE A 161 0.51 8.11 -14.54
CA ILE A 161 0.49 9.40 -13.81
C ILE A 161 1.40 9.32 -12.59
N ALA A 162 1.36 8.21 -11.83
CA ALA A 162 2.22 8.00 -10.68
C ALA A 162 3.70 8.16 -11.04
N LYS A 163 4.14 7.53 -12.12
CA LYS A 163 5.53 7.61 -12.58
C LYS A 163 5.95 9.04 -12.95
N LEU A 164 5.07 9.80 -13.61
CA LEU A 164 5.36 11.20 -13.96
C LEU A 164 5.45 12.15 -12.75
N GLU A 165 4.83 11.80 -11.63
CA GLU A 165 4.95 12.59 -10.40
C GLU A 165 6.19 12.23 -9.57
N PHE A 166 6.78 11.03 -9.80
CA PHE A 166 7.97 10.56 -9.10
C PHE A 166 9.27 10.90 -9.82
N TYR A 167 9.26 11.08 -11.13
CA TYR A 167 10.43 11.41 -11.96
C TYR A 167 10.34 12.84 -12.50
#